data_0ce78ea19ab395506b4ac86a89089d9f
#
_entry.id   0ce78ea19ab395506b4ac86a89089d9f
#
_cell.length_a   1.000
_cell.length_b   1.000
_cell.length_c   1.000
_cell.angle_alpha   90.00
_cell.angle_beta   90.00
_cell.angle_gamma   90.00
#
_symmetry.space_group_name_H-M   'P 1'
#
loop_
_entity.id
_entity.type
_entity.pdbx_description
1 polymer ?
#
loop_
_entity_poly.entity_id
_entity_poly.type
_entity_poly.pdbx_seq_one_letter_code
_entity_poly.pdbx_strand_id
1 'polypeptide(L)'
;MLPRRPMKLADSIAAAVSEADYISINIPYIKGEGGTHHIIGRDIIGHFKPDAVLLNFARGELVDSDAMKNFLDKGNGRYISDFPDDKLWDHENAVILPHLGASTVEAEDEAVRVVSCRVVSC
;
A
#
# COMPACT_ATOMS: atom_id res chain seq x y z
N MET A 1 10.57 17.08 -19.31
CA MET A 1 9.27 17.12 -18.60
C MET A 1 8.49 15.84 -18.85
N LEU A 2 8.10 15.14 -17.80
CA LEU A 2 7.32 13.92 -17.95
C LEU A 2 5.91 14.26 -18.44
N PRO A 3 5.36 13.50 -19.39
CA PRO A 3 3.99 13.72 -19.82
C PRO A 3 3.03 13.49 -18.66
N ARG A 4 2.08 14.40 -18.49
CA ARG A 4 1.02 14.23 -17.50
C ARG A 4 0.06 13.18 -17.99
N ARG A 5 -0.08 12.10 -17.23
CA ARG A 5 -1.16 11.16 -17.45
C ARG A 5 -2.38 11.67 -16.72
N PRO A 6 -3.55 11.68 -17.37
CA PRO A 6 -4.76 12.07 -16.67
C PRO A 6 -5.03 11.09 -15.52
N MET A 7 -5.44 11.63 -14.38
CA MET A 7 -5.86 10.79 -13.25
C MET A 7 -7.17 10.10 -13.60
N LYS A 8 -7.18 8.78 -13.46
CA LYS A 8 -8.36 7.99 -13.76
C LYS A 8 -9.00 7.55 -12.44
N LEU A 9 -10.26 7.86 -12.27
CA LEU A 9 -11.04 7.39 -11.13
C LEU A 9 -11.60 6.01 -11.45
N ALA A 10 -11.38 5.06 -10.53
CA ALA A 10 -11.99 3.74 -10.64
C ALA A 10 -13.31 3.71 -9.90
N ASP A 11 -14.23 2.84 -10.34
CA ASP A 11 -15.54 2.72 -9.72
C ASP A 11 -15.49 2.04 -8.34
N SER A 12 -14.45 1.28 -8.08
CA SER A 12 -14.27 0.58 -6.81
C SER A 12 -12.80 0.34 -6.54
N ILE A 13 -12.47 -0.02 -5.30
CA ILE A 13 -11.11 -0.42 -4.94
C ILE A 13 -10.69 -1.66 -5.73
N ALA A 14 -11.57 -2.64 -5.85
CA ALA A 14 -11.30 -3.86 -6.62
C ALA A 14 -10.94 -3.53 -8.08
N ALA A 15 -11.70 -2.64 -8.71
CA ALA A 15 -11.41 -2.22 -10.09
C ALA A 15 -10.06 -1.52 -10.20
N ALA A 16 -9.74 -0.65 -9.23
CA ALA A 16 -8.47 0.07 -9.23
C ALA A 16 -7.28 -0.86 -9.11
N VAL A 17 -7.32 -1.79 -8.16
CA VAL A 17 -6.19 -2.68 -7.88
C VAL A 17 -5.99 -3.74 -8.95
N SER A 18 -7.04 -4.13 -9.66
CA SER A 18 -6.96 -5.18 -10.67
C SER A 18 -6.08 -4.82 -11.87
N GLU A 19 -5.89 -3.53 -12.12
CA GLU A 19 -5.05 -3.04 -13.22
C GLU A 19 -3.73 -2.44 -12.74
N ALA A 20 -3.47 -2.42 -11.45
CA ALA A 20 -2.34 -1.72 -10.88
C ALA A 20 -1.12 -2.63 -10.71
N ASP A 21 0.04 -2.11 -11.10
CA ASP A 21 1.34 -2.74 -10.82
C ASP A 21 1.85 -2.30 -9.44
N TYR A 22 1.58 -1.06 -9.07
CA TYR A 22 1.96 -0.47 -7.78
C TYR A 22 0.72 0.11 -7.12
N ILE A 23 0.47 -0.30 -5.88
CA ILE A 23 -0.69 0.15 -5.11
C ILE A 23 -0.17 0.87 -3.88
N SER A 24 -0.51 2.14 -3.73
CA SER A 24 -0.13 2.94 -2.57
C SER A 24 -1.37 3.28 -1.76
N ILE A 25 -1.33 2.97 -0.46
CA ILE A 25 -2.44 3.26 0.45
C ILE A 25 -2.21 4.63 1.09
N ASN A 26 -3.16 5.54 0.90
CA ASN A 26 -3.09 6.92 1.40
C ASN A 26 -4.40 7.37 2.04
N ILE A 27 -5.08 6.47 2.74
CA ILE A 27 -6.35 6.74 3.39
C ILE A 27 -6.19 6.69 4.91
N PRO A 28 -7.05 7.41 5.67
CA PRO A 28 -7.00 7.36 7.12
C PRO A 28 -7.53 6.03 7.66
N TYR A 29 -7.06 5.66 8.85
CA TYR A 29 -7.62 4.52 9.57
C TYR A 29 -8.84 4.97 10.36
N ILE A 30 -9.98 4.37 10.08
CA ILE A 30 -11.25 4.66 10.75
C ILE A 30 -11.74 3.36 11.37
N LYS A 31 -11.92 3.36 12.70
CA LYS A 31 -12.43 2.21 13.44
C LYS A 31 -13.95 2.10 13.30
N GLY A 32 -14.46 0.90 13.49
CA GLY A 32 -15.87 0.65 13.61
C GLY A 32 -16.56 0.31 12.31
N GLU A 33 -17.88 0.21 12.37
CA GLU A 33 -18.71 -0.14 11.23
C GLU A 33 -18.61 0.93 10.15
N GLY A 34 -18.41 0.50 8.91
CA GLY A 34 -18.17 1.41 7.80
C GLY A 34 -16.79 2.04 7.77
N GLY A 35 -15.88 1.60 8.66
CA GLY A 35 -14.51 2.10 8.72
C GLY A 35 -13.56 1.44 7.72
N THR A 36 -12.27 1.64 7.93
CA THR A 36 -11.23 1.19 6.99
C THR A 36 -10.37 0.05 7.54
N HIS A 37 -10.76 -0.55 8.68
CA HIS A 37 -10.03 -1.69 9.24
C HIS A 37 -10.03 -2.84 8.23
N HIS A 38 -8.84 -3.34 7.89
CA HIS A 38 -8.64 -4.41 6.90
C HIS A 38 -9.35 -4.13 5.57
N ILE A 39 -9.42 -2.87 5.17
CA ILE A 39 -10.02 -2.50 3.88
C ILE A 39 -9.28 -3.18 2.71
N ILE A 40 -7.97 -3.39 2.88
CA ILE A 40 -7.18 -4.23 1.96
C ILE A 40 -7.14 -5.64 2.56
N GLY A 41 -8.26 -6.31 2.42
CA GLY A 41 -8.45 -7.66 2.92
C GLY A 41 -8.40 -8.71 1.82
N ARG A 42 -8.82 -9.91 2.15
CA ARG A 42 -8.75 -11.06 1.23
C ARG A 42 -9.44 -10.79 -0.10
N ASP A 43 -10.61 -10.18 -0.08
CA ASP A 43 -11.37 -9.92 -1.31
C ASP A 43 -10.63 -8.97 -2.24
N ILE A 44 -10.10 -7.88 -1.69
CA ILE A 44 -9.37 -6.89 -2.48
C ILE A 44 -8.04 -7.46 -2.98
N ILE A 45 -7.32 -8.16 -2.13
CA ILE A 45 -6.03 -8.78 -2.48
C ILE A 45 -6.23 -9.84 -3.58
N GLY A 46 -7.40 -10.50 -3.58
CA GLY A 46 -7.75 -11.45 -4.62
C GLY A 46 -7.82 -10.85 -6.03
N HIS A 47 -7.98 -9.54 -6.13
CA HIS A 47 -7.98 -8.82 -7.41
C HIS A 47 -6.60 -8.30 -7.82
N PHE A 48 -5.59 -8.42 -6.98
CA PHE A 48 -4.23 -7.96 -7.29
C PHE A 48 -3.65 -8.76 -8.45
N LYS A 49 -2.84 -8.11 -9.28
CA LYS A 49 -2.00 -8.81 -10.22
C LYS A 49 -0.99 -9.67 -9.46
N PRO A 50 -0.57 -10.82 -10.00
CA PRO A 50 0.35 -11.72 -9.29
C PRO A 50 1.67 -11.09 -8.85
N ASP A 51 2.13 -10.07 -9.56
CA ASP A 51 3.39 -9.37 -9.29
C ASP A 51 3.18 -7.94 -8.75
N ALA A 52 1.98 -7.63 -8.27
CA ALA A 52 1.69 -6.30 -7.75
C ALA A 52 2.52 -5.97 -6.51
N VAL A 53 2.85 -4.70 -6.36
CA VAL A 53 3.57 -4.18 -5.20
C VAL A 53 2.63 -3.30 -4.39
N LEU A 54 2.42 -3.66 -3.13
CA LEU A 54 1.61 -2.87 -2.21
C LEU A 54 2.51 -2.04 -1.30
N LEU A 55 2.29 -0.74 -1.28
CA LEU A 55 3.01 0.21 -0.45
C LEU A 55 2.07 0.74 0.63
N ASN A 56 2.37 0.45 1.90
CA ASN A 56 1.56 0.90 3.02
C ASN A 56 2.37 1.75 3.98
N PHE A 57 2.33 3.04 3.79
CA PHE A 57 2.90 4.02 4.70
C PHE A 57 1.82 4.83 5.43
N ALA A 58 0.57 4.36 5.33
CA ALA A 58 -0.56 5.01 5.98
C ALA A 58 -0.77 4.48 7.41
N ARG A 59 -1.31 3.27 7.54
CA ARG A 59 -1.51 2.61 8.83
C ARG A 59 -1.51 1.08 8.64
N GLY A 60 -0.89 0.38 9.58
CA GLY A 60 -0.79 -1.08 9.50
C GLY A 60 -2.14 -1.79 9.51
N GLU A 61 -3.10 -1.27 10.26
CA GLU A 61 -4.43 -1.87 10.43
C GLU A 61 -5.28 -1.84 9.16
N LEU A 62 -4.84 -1.12 8.13
CA LEU A 62 -5.55 -1.06 6.85
C LEU A 62 -5.41 -2.34 6.03
N VAL A 63 -4.39 -3.15 6.32
CA VAL A 63 -4.08 -4.36 5.56
C VAL A 63 -4.27 -5.59 6.45
N ASP A 64 -4.99 -6.58 5.94
CA ASP A 64 -5.08 -7.89 6.59
C ASP A 64 -3.78 -8.67 6.36
N SER A 65 -2.98 -8.81 7.41
CA SER A 65 -1.66 -9.43 7.31
C SER A 65 -1.71 -10.90 6.89
N ASP A 66 -2.72 -11.65 7.33
CA ASP A 66 -2.87 -13.05 6.93
C ASP A 66 -3.16 -13.18 5.43
N ALA A 67 -4.06 -12.35 4.92
CA ALA A 67 -4.39 -12.33 3.51
C ALA A 67 -3.17 -11.87 2.68
N MET A 68 -2.43 -10.87 3.16
CA MET A 68 -1.23 -10.39 2.48
C MET A 68 -0.14 -11.45 2.47
N LYS A 69 0.05 -12.17 3.57
CA LYS A 69 1.01 -13.27 3.63
C LYS A 69 0.69 -14.36 2.61
N ASN A 70 -0.57 -14.75 2.51
CA ASN A 70 -1.00 -15.73 1.52
C ASN A 70 -0.71 -15.27 0.09
N PHE A 71 -0.94 -13.99 -0.19
CA PHE A 71 -0.62 -13.42 -1.49
C PHE A 71 0.88 -13.47 -1.78
N LEU A 72 1.72 -13.09 -0.82
CA LEU A 72 3.17 -13.10 -0.99
C LEU A 72 3.74 -14.52 -1.13
N ASP A 73 3.14 -15.49 -0.47
CA ASP A 73 3.55 -16.90 -0.55
C ASP A 73 3.33 -17.49 -1.95
N LYS A 74 2.42 -16.92 -2.73
CA LYS A 74 2.06 -17.45 -4.06
C LYS A 74 3.00 -17.03 -5.18
N GLY A 75 3.88 -16.06 -4.95
CA GLY A 75 4.75 -15.74 -6.07
C GLY A 75 5.51 -14.42 -6.00
N ASN A 76 5.25 -13.56 -6.98
CA ASN A 76 6.12 -12.44 -7.30
C ASN A 76 5.69 -11.09 -6.72
N GLY A 77 4.62 -11.07 -5.92
CA GLY A 77 4.15 -9.85 -5.27
C GLY A 77 5.12 -9.36 -4.21
N ARG A 78 5.00 -8.09 -3.87
CA ARG A 78 5.82 -7.43 -2.84
C ARG A 78 4.94 -6.61 -1.92
N TYR A 79 5.33 -6.52 -0.65
CA TYR A 79 4.70 -5.65 0.33
C TYR A 79 5.76 -4.79 1.01
N ILE A 80 5.58 -3.49 1.00
CA ILE A 80 6.52 -2.53 1.60
C ILE A 80 5.74 -1.67 2.59
N SER A 81 6.17 -1.67 3.84
CA SER A 81 5.49 -0.92 4.90
C SER A 81 6.51 -0.43 5.93
N ASP A 82 6.19 0.64 6.63
CA ASP A 82 6.96 1.12 7.76
C ASP A 82 6.26 0.86 9.11
N PHE A 83 5.30 -0.06 9.13
CA PHE A 83 4.63 -0.49 10.35
C PHE A 83 5.07 -1.89 10.75
N PRO A 84 5.37 -2.13 12.04
CA PRO A 84 5.72 -3.46 12.52
C PRO A 84 4.61 -4.46 12.21
N ASP A 85 5.01 -5.66 11.80
CA ASP A 85 4.07 -6.73 11.50
C ASP A 85 4.72 -8.07 11.81
N ASP A 86 4.22 -8.73 12.86
CA ASP A 86 4.78 -9.99 13.34
C ASP A 86 4.64 -11.14 12.35
N LYS A 87 3.71 -11.03 11.41
CA LYS A 87 3.45 -12.09 10.42
C LYS A 87 4.28 -11.92 9.16
N LEU A 88 4.71 -10.70 8.87
CA LEU A 88 5.35 -10.36 7.60
C LEU A 88 6.80 -9.90 7.73
N TRP A 89 7.26 -9.58 8.94
CA TRP A 89 8.56 -8.93 9.12
C TRP A 89 9.74 -9.76 8.58
N ASP A 90 9.62 -11.08 8.57
CA ASP A 90 10.67 -11.98 8.09
C ASP A 90 10.34 -12.64 6.74
N HIS A 91 9.25 -12.21 6.10
CA HIS A 91 8.89 -12.76 4.79
C HIS A 91 9.82 -12.22 3.71
N GLU A 92 10.30 -13.11 2.83
CA GLU A 92 11.26 -12.76 1.77
C GLU A 92 10.71 -11.71 0.78
N ASN A 93 9.39 -11.65 0.61
CA ASN A 93 8.73 -10.72 -0.31
C ASN A 93 8.13 -9.51 0.39
N ALA A 94 8.42 -9.33 1.67
CA ALA A 94 7.99 -8.16 2.43
C ALA A 94 9.20 -7.35 2.89
N VAL A 95 9.08 -6.03 2.80
CA VAL A 95 10.08 -5.10 3.34
C VAL A 95 9.39 -4.28 4.41
N ILE A 96 9.73 -4.53 5.66
CA ILE A 96 9.20 -3.79 6.80
C ILE A 96 10.28 -2.85 7.30
N LEU A 97 10.06 -1.56 7.07
CA LEU A 97 11.01 -0.51 7.44
C LEU A 97 10.70 0.00 8.85
N PRO A 98 11.69 0.52 9.58
CA PRO A 98 11.43 1.21 10.84
C PRO A 98 10.52 2.42 10.60
N HIS A 99 9.55 2.65 11.50
CA HIS A 99 8.65 3.80 11.39
C HIS A 99 9.35 5.07 11.89
N LEU A 100 10.43 5.45 11.21
CA LEU A 100 11.26 6.61 11.56
C LEU A 100 11.43 7.60 10.39
N GLY A 101 10.79 7.31 9.27
CA GLY A 101 11.07 8.01 8.02
C GLY A 101 10.79 9.51 8.01
N ALA A 102 9.88 9.99 8.86
CA ALA A 102 9.50 11.40 8.90
C ALA A 102 10.04 12.13 10.14
N SER A 103 11.05 11.57 10.81
CA SER A 103 11.56 12.15 12.06
C SER A 103 12.55 13.31 11.87
N THR A 104 12.98 13.58 10.64
CA THR A 104 13.87 14.71 10.32
C THR A 104 13.15 15.69 9.40
N VAL A 105 13.55 16.97 9.44
CA VAL A 105 12.96 18.02 8.60
C VAL A 105 13.15 17.68 7.13
N GLU A 106 14.33 17.23 6.75
CA GLU A 106 14.63 16.87 5.35
C GLU A 106 13.79 15.68 4.90
N ALA A 107 13.60 14.67 5.76
CA ALA A 107 12.77 13.52 5.41
C ALA A 107 11.32 13.91 5.24
N GLU A 108 10.80 14.80 6.09
CA GLU A 108 9.44 15.31 5.97
C GLU A 108 9.23 16.07 4.65
N ASP A 109 10.16 16.96 4.29
CA ASP A 109 10.08 17.72 3.06
C ASP A 109 10.13 16.80 1.83
N GLU A 110 11.04 15.84 1.84
CA GLU A 110 11.18 14.89 0.74
C GLU A 110 9.95 13.98 0.63
N ALA A 111 9.40 13.53 1.75
CA ALA A 111 8.20 12.71 1.76
C ALA A 111 7.00 13.44 1.13
N VAL A 112 6.81 14.72 1.46
CA VAL A 112 5.75 15.53 0.88
C VAL A 112 5.92 15.64 -0.63
N ARG A 113 7.12 15.90 -1.11
CA ARG A 113 7.39 15.99 -2.54
C ARG A 113 7.10 14.68 -3.28
N VAL A 114 7.59 13.57 -2.73
CA VAL A 114 7.42 12.25 -3.35
C VAL A 114 5.94 11.85 -3.39
N VAL A 115 5.22 12.05 -2.30
CA VAL A 115 3.78 11.74 -2.24
C VAL A 115 3.00 12.59 -3.23
N SER A 116 3.30 13.89 -3.30
CA SER A 116 2.64 14.80 -4.25
C SER A 116 2.85 14.35 -5.69
N CYS A 117 4.06 13.95 -6.05
CA CYS A 117 4.36 13.46 -7.39
C CYS A 117 3.62 12.15 -7.69
N ARG A 118 3.52 11.25 -6.74
CA ARG A 118 2.89 9.95 -6.95
C ARG A 118 1.37 10.01 -7.02
N VAL A 119 0.75 10.88 -6.25
CA VAL A 119 -0.69 11.09 -6.32
C VAL A 119 -1.10 11.58 -7.71
N VAL A 120 -0.23 12.36 -8.36
CA VAL A 120 -0.48 12.84 -9.73
C VAL A 120 -0.22 11.75 -10.77
N SER A 121 0.63 10.77 -10.50
CA SER A 121 1.03 9.74 -11.46
C SER A 121 0.26 8.43 -11.35
N CYS A 122 -0.59 8.28 -10.37
CA CYS A 122 -1.44 7.08 -10.23
C CYS A 122 -2.68 7.16 -11.14
#